data_b59fd40c81f1e7a0d2d79ec147cb0028
#
_entry.id   b59fd40c81f1e7a0d2d79ec147cb0028
#
_cell.length_a   1.000
_cell.length_b   1.000
_cell.length_c   1.000
_cell.angle_alpha   90.00
_cell.angle_beta   90.00
_cell.angle_gamma   90.00
#
_symmetry.space_group_name_H-M   'P 1'
#
loop_
_entity.id
_entity.type
_entity.pdbx_description
1 polymer ?
#
loop_
_entity_poly.entity_id
_entity_poly.type
_entity_poly.pdbx_seq_one_letter_code
_entity_poly.pdbx_strand_id
1 'polypeptide(L)'
;MTNIGIAGLGAVGSQLLYLLQSRDDINKLVVYDSDYSKLNKHTQKQLQKIEIAPSPKIEQGDIDVLFLCTPSGQHLEYAHRAARQGISTISTSDRISDVIGILSLGDLARENECTIIAGAGFSPGLTCVLSSFASESFDVVDEIHIAKDGTGGPACARQHHRAMKRPSLDWRDGKWVRRPGGSGRELVWFPEPVGGADCYRAALPDAALLQPLFPQISRITARLSATRQDRFTSWLPMLSPPHNDGGIGAVRVEVRGQLNNRRETRVLGVAAPPSTLSAIVSEAALPYIQASNFYGTGGLASIVPAEEYVKKIRQKGVRVFEFDGIPSF
;
A
#
# COMPACT_ATOMS: atom_id res chain seq x y z
N MET A 1 11.75 22.41 7.60
CA MET A 1 12.49 21.13 7.70
C MET A 1 11.74 20.20 8.64
N THR A 2 11.56 18.93 8.27
CA THR A 2 10.66 17.98 8.95
C THR A 2 11.47 16.87 9.61
N ASN A 3 11.04 16.47 10.81
CA ASN A 3 11.57 15.32 11.51
C ASN A 3 10.72 14.09 11.18
N ILE A 4 11.33 13.02 10.71
CA ILE A 4 10.65 11.83 10.23
C ILE A 4 10.98 10.63 11.10
N GLY A 5 9.97 9.90 11.53
CA GLY A 5 10.11 8.60 12.16
C GLY A 5 9.91 7.47 11.14
N ILE A 6 10.70 6.41 11.23
CA ILE A 6 10.52 5.16 10.47
C ILE A 6 10.46 4.00 11.46
N ALA A 7 9.31 3.37 11.56
CA ALA A 7 9.15 2.16 12.38
C ALA A 7 9.25 0.91 11.49
N GLY A 8 10.30 0.12 11.69
CA GLY A 8 10.62 -1.10 10.95
C GLY A 8 11.60 -0.89 9.80
N LEU A 9 12.76 -1.56 9.87
CA LEU A 9 13.80 -1.60 8.84
C LEU A 9 13.83 -2.96 8.11
N GLY A 10 12.64 -3.43 7.75
CA GLY A 10 12.48 -4.55 6.83
C GLY A 10 12.79 -4.15 5.38
N ALA A 11 12.36 -4.98 4.42
CA ALA A 11 12.58 -4.72 3.00
C ALA A 11 12.06 -3.35 2.53
N VAL A 12 10.89 -2.92 3.00
CA VAL A 12 10.30 -1.61 2.67
C VAL A 12 10.99 -0.47 3.41
N GLY A 13 11.12 -0.58 4.74
CA GLY A 13 11.67 0.50 5.57
C GLY A 13 13.12 0.84 5.26
N SER A 14 13.94 -0.16 4.87
CA SER A 14 15.32 0.08 4.45
C SER A 14 15.40 0.85 3.13
N GLN A 15 14.54 0.54 2.17
CA GLN A 15 14.43 1.30 0.92
C GLN A 15 13.91 2.72 1.15
N LEU A 16 12.92 2.86 2.02
CA LEU A 16 12.38 4.15 2.40
C LEU A 16 13.43 5.04 3.08
N LEU A 17 14.20 4.49 4.03
CA LEU A 17 15.32 5.19 4.67
C LEU A 17 16.32 5.70 3.63
N TYR A 18 16.67 4.86 2.65
CA TYR A 18 17.57 5.23 1.56
C TYR A 18 17.03 6.41 0.73
N LEU A 19 15.72 6.44 0.44
CA LEU A 19 15.09 7.54 -0.29
C LEU A 19 15.03 8.85 0.52
N LEU A 20 14.70 8.75 1.80
CA LEU A 20 14.51 9.92 2.67
C LEU A 20 15.81 10.59 3.08
N GLN A 21 16.90 9.83 3.22
CA GLN A 21 18.19 10.38 3.64
C GLN A 21 18.78 11.39 2.68
N SER A 22 18.45 11.30 1.39
CA SER A 22 18.95 12.19 0.33
C SER A 22 18.12 13.48 0.16
N ARG A 23 17.06 13.65 0.96
CA ARG A 23 16.19 14.83 0.86
C ARG A 23 16.69 15.96 1.72
N ASP A 24 16.74 17.16 1.14
CA ASP A 24 17.20 18.39 1.83
C ASP A 24 16.13 19.01 2.74
N ASP A 25 14.86 18.69 2.52
CA ASP A 25 13.73 19.16 3.34
C ASP A 25 13.53 18.39 4.65
N ILE A 26 14.34 17.33 4.87
CA ILE A 26 14.33 16.52 6.10
C ILE A 26 15.47 16.95 7.00
N ASN A 27 15.11 17.31 8.25
CA ASN A 27 16.07 17.69 9.28
C ASN A 27 16.64 16.46 10.01
N LYS A 28 15.77 15.53 10.42
CA LYS A 28 16.12 14.37 11.26
C LYS A 28 15.35 13.13 10.81
N LEU A 29 16.03 11.98 10.82
CA LEU A 29 15.44 10.65 10.61
C LEU A 29 15.59 9.84 11.88
N VAL A 30 14.49 9.53 12.55
CA VAL A 30 14.47 8.69 13.75
C VAL A 30 14.02 7.28 13.37
N VAL A 31 14.85 6.29 13.60
CA VAL A 31 14.64 4.94 13.10
C VAL A 31 14.45 3.96 14.24
N TYR A 32 13.42 3.13 14.14
CA TYR A 32 13.06 2.11 15.11
C TYR A 32 13.02 0.72 14.45
N ASP A 33 13.73 -0.24 15.02
CA ASP A 33 13.55 -1.65 14.68
C ASP A 33 13.82 -2.50 15.93
N SER A 34 13.08 -3.59 16.10
CA SER A 34 13.31 -4.54 17.20
C SER A 34 14.60 -5.35 17.02
N ASP A 35 15.14 -5.38 15.82
CA ASP A 35 16.39 -6.05 15.49
C ASP A 35 17.55 -5.04 15.37
N TYR A 36 18.32 -4.91 16.45
CA TYR A 36 19.48 -4.02 16.49
C TYR A 36 20.56 -4.30 15.43
N SER A 37 20.62 -5.52 14.91
CA SER A 37 21.60 -5.86 13.87
C SER A 37 21.30 -5.12 12.56
N LYS A 38 20.03 -4.85 12.27
CA LYS A 38 19.61 -4.06 11.11
C LYS A 38 19.97 -2.59 11.29
N LEU A 39 19.77 -2.06 12.50
CA LEU A 39 20.12 -0.68 12.83
C LEU A 39 21.61 -0.44 12.59
N ASN A 40 22.49 -1.32 13.10
CA ASN A 40 23.94 -1.19 12.93
C ASN A 40 24.40 -1.23 11.47
N LYS A 41 23.78 -2.03 10.61
CA LYS A 41 24.13 -2.08 9.18
C LYS A 41 23.89 -0.77 8.44
N HIS A 42 22.87 -0.02 8.85
CA HIS A 42 22.50 1.24 8.21
C HIS A 42 23.27 2.45 8.78
N THR A 43 23.76 2.36 10.02
CA THR A 43 24.49 3.45 10.69
C THR A 43 25.98 3.50 10.39
N GLN A 44 26.58 2.39 9.94
CA GLN A 44 28.00 2.35 9.56
C GLN A 44 28.36 3.25 8.35
N LYS A 45 27.38 3.72 7.58
CA LYS A 45 27.55 4.70 6.51
C LYS A 45 27.17 6.09 7.01
N GLN A 46 28.01 6.70 7.86
CA GLN A 46 28.01 8.12 8.27
C GLN A 46 26.84 8.96 7.72
N LEU A 47 25.73 9.00 8.43
CA LEU A 47 24.63 9.88 8.08
C LEU A 47 24.31 10.75 9.30
N GLN A 48 24.74 12.01 9.25
CA GLN A 48 24.59 13.00 10.32
C GLN A 48 23.13 13.26 10.73
N LYS A 49 22.16 12.77 9.92
CA LYS A 49 20.72 12.99 10.13
C LYS A 49 19.99 11.80 10.77
N ILE A 50 20.66 10.66 11.01
CA ILE A 50 19.98 9.45 11.49
C ILE A 50 20.21 9.28 12.98
N GLU A 51 19.11 9.21 13.73
CA GLU A 51 19.07 8.81 15.12
C GLU A 51 18.44 7.43 15.26
N ILE A 52 19.07 6.56 16.04
CA ILE A 52 18.54 5.25 16.35
C ILE A 52 17.86 5.33 17.71
N ALA A 53 16.57 4.99 17.75
CA ALA A 53 15.85 4.87 19.00
C ALA A 53 15.61 3.39 19.36
N PRO A 54 15.94 2.96 20.58
CA PRO A 54 15.85 1.56 21.00
C PRO A 54 14.42 1.04 21.20
N SER A 55 13.45 1.92 21.23
CA SER A 55 12.02 1.61 21.32
C SER A 55 11.26 2.71 20.59
N PRO A 56 10.10 2.44 19.99
CA PRO A 56 9.27 3.48 19.43
C PRO A 56 8.69 4.35 20.54
N LYS A 57 9.53 5.18 21.17
CA LYS A 57 9.10 6.31 21.96
C LYS A 57 8.61 7.36 20.97
N ILE A 58 7.33 7.29 20.65
CA ILE A 58 6.64 8.31 19.90
C ILE A 58 6.30 9.40 20.92
N GLU A 59 7.19 10.37 21.07
CA GLU A 59 7.00 11.52 21.98
C GLU A 59 6.76 12.77 21.11
N GLN A 60 5.86 13.63 21.56
CA GLN A 60 5.53 14.87 20.89
C GLN A 60 6.79 15.77 20.81
N GLY A 61 7.10 16.27 19.60
CA GLY A 61 8.27 17.12 19.35
C GLY A 61 9.49 16.39 18.80
N ASP A 62 9.55 15.05 18.88
CA ASP A 62 10.67 14.28 18.31
C ASP A 62 10.51 14.05 16.80
N ILE A 63 9.30 13.84 16.32
CA ILE A 63 8.97 13.58 14.93
C ILE A 63 7.65 14.27 14.52
N ASP A 64 7.56 14.69 13.26
CA ASP A 64 6.36 15.30 12.68
C ASP A 64 5.53 14.28 11.90
N VAL A 65 6.20 13.34 11.23
CA VAL A 65 5.57 12.29 10.43
C VAL A 65 6.19 10.94 10.74
N LEU A 66 5.35 9.92 10.98
CA LEU A 66 5.75 8.55 11.24
C LEU A 66 5.40 7.64 10.05
N PHE A 67 6.41 6.98 9.48
CA PHE A 67 6.21 5.89 8.53
C PHE A 67 6.16 4.55 9.26
N LEU A 68 5.09 3.80 9.03
CA LEU A 68 4.92 2.46 9.57
C LEU A 68 5.28 1.41 8.51
N CYS A 69 6.43 0.77 8.69
CA CYS A 69 6.97 -0.31 7.85
C CYS A 69 7.19 -1.61 8.65
N THR A 70 6.57 -1.71 9.84
CA THR A 70 6.60 -2.91 10.68
C THR A 70 5.79 -4.06 10.05
N PRO A 71 5.91 -5.29 10.53
CA PRO A 71 5.03 -6.37 10.09
C PRO A 71 3.55 -6.04 10.31
N SER A 72 2.70 -6.40 9.35
CA SER A 72 1.26 -6.22 9.43
C SER A 72 0.67 -6.83 10.72
N GLY A 73 -0.20 -6.10 11.38
CA GLY A 73 -0.81 -6.44 12.67
C GLY A 73 -0.36 -5.55 13.82
N GLN A 74 0.63 -4.69 13.61
CA GLN A 74 1.14 -3.74 14.60
C GLN A 74 0.79 -2.29 14.24
N HIS A 75 0.39 -2.01 13.00
CA HIS A 75 0.23 -0.65 12.50
C HIS A 75 -0.87 0.13 13.23
N LEU A 76 -1.98 -0.52 13.61
CA LEU A 76 -3.06 0.15 14.34
C LEU A 76 -2.57 0.72 15.69
N GLU A 77 -1.81 -0.05 16.45
CA GLU A 77 -1.30 0.39 17.75
C GLU A 77 -0.36 1.59 17.60
N TYR A 78 0.58 1.53 16.66
CA TYR A 78 1.50 2.64 16.39
C TYR A 78 0.77 3.89 15.88
N ALA A 79 -0.18 3.72 14.95
CA ALA A 79 -0.97 4.84 14.44
C ALA A 79 -1.82 5.50 15.53
N HIS A 80 -2.43 4.70 16.42
CA HIS A 80 -3.19 5.22 17.56
C HIS A 80 -2.30 6.03 18.52
N ARG A 81 -1.11 5.52 18.85
CA ARG A 81 -0.15 6.23 19.72
C ARG A 81 0.35 7.52 19.09
N ALA A 82 0.66 7.50 17.78
CA ALA A 82 1.08 8.68 17.03
C ALA A 82 -0.03 9.73 16.97
N ALA A 83 -1.27 9.33 16.68
CA ALA A 83 -2.40 10.23 16.62
C ALA A 83 -2.66 10.97 17.95
N ARG A 84 -2.53 10.28 19.08
CA ARG A 84 -2.64 10.91 20.42
C ARG A 84 -1.59 11.98 20.69
N GLN A 85 -0.51 12.00 19.92
CA GLN A 85 0.58 12.98 20.01
C GLN A 85 0.54 14.02 18.89
N GLY A 86 -0.51 14.01 18.05
CA GLY A 86 -0.60 14.91 16.90
C GLY A 86 0.38 14.59 15.78
N ILE A 87 0.95 13.37 15.76
CA ILE A 87 1.94 12.95 14.76
C ILE A 87 1.23 12.33 13.56
N SER A 88 1.40 12.93 12.41
CA SER A 88 0.87 12.39 11.16
C SER A 88 1.53 11.05 10.79
N THR A 89 0.78 10.14 10.19
CA THR A 89 1.24 8.76 9.99
C THR A 89 0.99 8.26 8.57
N ILE A 90 1.96 7.57 7.99
CA ILE A 90 1.87 6.87 6.69
C ILE A 90 2.07 5.38 6.93
N SER A 91 1.01 4.59 6.76
CA SER A 91 1.02 3.14 6.98
C SER A 91 1.16 2.38 5.67
N THR A 92 2.10 1.45 5.58
CA THR A 92 2.29 0.55 4.43
C THR A 92 1.56 -0.79 4.60
N SER A 93 0.72 -0.96 5.64
CA SER A 93 0.05 -2.24 5.91
C SER A 93 -0.85 -2.68 4.76
N ASP A 94 -0.74 -3.94 4.38
CA ASP A 94 -1.58 -4.66 3.44
C ASP A 94 -2.62 -5.57 4.15
N ARG A 95 -2.71 -5.50 5.48
CA ARG A 95 -3.66 -6.27 6.28
C ARG A 95 -4.97 -5.51 6.47
N ILE A 96 -6.07 -6.13 6.07
CA ILE A 96 -7.40 -5.51 6.13
C ILE A 96 -7.79 -5.03 7.54
N SER A 97 -7.42 -5.77 8.60
CA SER A 97 -7.73 -5.35 9.97
C SER A 97 -6.94 -4.12 10.43
N ASP A 98 -5.69 -3.96 9.98
CA ASP A 98 -4.92 -2.75 10.27
C ASP A 98 -5.52 -1.55 9.55
N VAL A 99 -5.84 -1.71 8.26
CA VAL A 99 -6.41 -0.63 7.44
C VAL A 99 -7.76 -0.17 8.00
N ILE A 100 -8.68 -1.09 8.27
CA ILE A 100 -9.99 -0.73 8.85
C ILE A 100 -9.82 -0.12 10.24
N GLY A 101 -8.93 -0.68 11.08
CA GLY A 101 -8.65 -0.12 12.39
C GLY A 101 -8.07 1.29 12.32
N ILE A 102 -7.13 1.54 11.41
CA ILE A 102 -6.56 2.89 11.20
C ILE A 102 -7.66 3.86 10.73
N LEU A 103 -8.51 3.45 9.80
CA LEU A 103 -9.62 4.30 9.34
C LEU A 103 -10.58 4.68 10.48
N SER A 104 -10.75 3.84 11.50
CA SER A 104 -11.58 4.16 12.67
C SER A 104 -10.96 5.20 13.63
N LEU A 105 -9.70 5.60 13.43
CA LEU A 105 -9.04 6.65 14.21
C LEU A 105 -9.36 8.07 13.73
N GLY A 106 -10.31 8.25 12.81
CA GLY A 106 -10.59 9.52 12.16
C GLY A 106 -10.92 10.67 13.13
N ASP A 107 -11.74 10.40 14.16
CA ASP A 107 -12.08 11.41 15.18
C ASP A 107 -10.83 11.78 16.00
N LEU A 108 -10.09 10.79 16.49
CA LEU A 108 -8.86 11.01 17.24
C LEU A 108 -7.83 11.82 16.44
N ALA A 109 -7.70 11.53 15.14
CA ALA A 109 -6.78 12.25 14.28
C ALA A 109 -7.23 13.72 14.07
N ARG A 110 -8.53 13.97 13.95
CA ARG A 110 -9.08 15.34 13.86
C ARG A 110 -8.88 16.13 15.16
N GLU A 111 -9.16 15.50 16.29
CA GLU A 111 -8.98 16.13 17.63
C GLU A 111 -7.53 16.53 17.92
N ASN A 112 -6.57 15.79 17.36
CA ASN A 112 -5.14 16.03 17.54
C ASN A 112 -4.45 16.63 16.29
N GLU A 113 -5.22 17.18 15.36
CA GLU A 113 -4.75 17.90 14.17
C GLU A 113 -3.68 17.13 13.35
N CYS A 114 -3.87 15.83 13.17
CA CYS A 114 -2.98 14.99 12.38
C CYS A 114 -3.69 14.24 11.26
N THR A 115 -2.92 13.79 10.27
CA THR A 115 -3.39 13.01 9.13
C THR A 115 -2.83 11.61 9.17
N ILE A 116 -3.68 10.59 8.98
CA ILE A 116 -3.23 9.21 8.91
C ILE A 116 -3.60 8.61 7.55
N ILE A 117 -2.59 8.23 6.78
CA ILE A 117 -2.76 7.51 5.51
C ILE A 117 -2.72 6.01 5.79
N ALA A 118 -3.83 5.32 5.53
CA ALA A 118 -3.94 3.88 5.60
C ALA A 118 -3.59 3.25 4.24
N GLY A 119 -2.62 2.35 4.21
CA GLY A 119 -2.29 1.62 3.00
C GLY A 119 -1.61 2.48 1.92
N ALA A 120 -0.39 2.96 2.19
CA ALA A 120 0.45 3.70 1.25
C ALA A 120 1.58 2.82 0.71
N GLY A 121 1.27 1.61 0.29
CA GLY A 121 2.23 0.65 -0.24
C GLY A 121 2.01 0.30 -1.70
N PHE A 122 2.54 -0.87 -2.08
CA PHE A 122 2.37 -1.46 -3.41
C PHE A 122 0.89 -1.84 -3.67
N SER A 123 0.24 -2.51 -2.73
CA SER A 123 -1.20 -2.79 -2.69
C SER A 123 -1.58 -3.12 -1.23
N PRO A 124 -2.41 -2.30 -0.61
CA PRO A 124 -3.04 -1.09 -1.14
C PRO A 124 -2.07 0.10 -1.23
N GLY A 125 -2.53 1.13 -1.90
CA GLY A 125 -1.82 2.40 -2.10
C GLY A 125 -1.65 2.70 -3.57
N LEU A 126 -0.61 2.20 -4.24
CA LEU A 126 -0.42 2.36 -5.68
C LEU A 126 -1.64 1.87 -6.47
N THR A 127 -2.20 0.71 -6.13
CA THR A 127 -3.41 0.17 -6.75
C THR A 127 -4.60 1.11 -6.64
N CYS A 128 -4.80 1.73 -5.47
CA CYS A 128 -5.90 2.66 -5.26
C CYS A 128 -5.71 3.96 -6.05
N VAL A 129 -4.48 4.50 -6.09
CA VAL A 129 -4.17 5.70 -6.88
C VAL A 129 -4.31 5.43 -8.38
N LEU A 130 -3.82 4.29 -8.87
CA LEU A 130 -4.00 3.90 -10.27
C LEU A 130 -5.47 3.69 -10.63
N SER A 131 -6.29 3.17 -9.69
CA SER A 131 -7.74 3.05 -9.89
C SER A 131 -8.39 4.44 -10.04
N SER A 132 -8.07 5.38 -9.17
CA SER A 132 -8.58 6.75 -9.27
C SER A 132 -8.10 7.42 -10.54
N PHE A 133 -6.83 7.32 -10.89
CA PHE A 133 -6.26 7.89 -12.11
C PHE A 133 -6.90 7.31 -13.38
N ALA A 134 -7.13 5.98 -13.42
CA ALA A 134 -7.81 5.36 -14.55
C ALA A 134 -9.28 5.84 -14.67
N SER A 135 -9.91 6.09 -13.52
CA SER A 135 -11.31 6.49 -13.44
C SER A 135 -11.57 7.92 -13.92
N GLU A 136 -10.57 8.80 -13.90
CA GLU A 136 -10.70 10.21 -14.33
C GLU A 136 -11.12 10.38 -15.80
N SER A 137 -10.94 9.35 -16.64
CA SER A 137 -11.36 9.37 -18.03
C SER A 137 -12.80 8.94 -18.29
N PHE A 138 -13.52 8.48 -17.26
CA PHE A 138 -14.88 7.97 -17.41
C PHE A 138 -15.94 8.97 -16.93
N ASP A 139 -17.07 9.02 -17.63
CA ASP A 139 -18.27 9.76 -17.18
C ASP A 139 -18.92 9.03 -15.98
N VAL A 140 -18.93 7.69 -16.04
CA VAL A 140 -19.46 6.82 -15.00
C VAL A 140 -18.54 5.61 -14.84
N VAL A 141 -18.13 5.32 -13.60
CA VAL A 141 -17.35 4.13 -13.27
C VAL A 141 -18.28 3.04 -12.74
N ASP A 142 -18.34 1.91 -13.45
CA ASP A 142 -19.20 0.78 -13.08
C ASP A 142 -18.46 -0.24 -12.21
N GLU A 143 -17.22 -0.61 -12.58
CA GLU A 143 -16.46 -1.66 -11.92
C GLU A 143 -14.97 -1.31 -11.81
N ILE A 144 -14.35 -1.72 -10.70
CA ILE A 144 -12.89 -1.68 -10.50
C ILE A 144 -12.41 -3.08 -10.09
N HIS A 145 -11.44 -3.61 -10.84
CA HIS A 145 -10.82 -4.90 -10.57
C HIS A 145 -9.33 -4.72 -10.36
N ILE A 146 -8.85 -5.19 -9.21
CA ILE A 146 -7.45 -5.12 -8.81
C ILE A 146 -6.88 -6.53 -8.75
N ALA A 147 -5.68 -6.68 -9.27
CA ALA A 147 -4.87 -7.86 -9.07
C ALA A 147 -3.44 -7.47 -8.69
N LYS A 148 -2.81 -8.27 -7.82
CA LYS A 148 -1.41 -8.11 -7.46
C LYS A 148 -0.66 -9.43 -7.50
N ASP A 149 0.61 -9.34 -7.88
CA ASP A 149 1.60 -10.42 -7.84
C ASP A 149 2.84 -9.99 -7.06
N GLY A 150 3.52 -10.93 -6.42
CA GLY A 150 4.76 -10.67 -5.70
C GLY A 150 4.57 -10.16 -4.27
N THR A 151 5.67 -10.12 -3.54
CA THR A 151 5.73 -9.75 -2.11
C THR A 151 6.86 -8.78 -1.82
N GLY A 152 6.64 -7.87 -0.87
CA GLY A 152 7.63 -6.92 -0.38
C GLY A 152 8.56 -7.49 0.71
N GLY A 153 8.85 -8.80 0.68
CA GLY A 153 9.72 -9.47 1.64
C GLY A 153 8.99 -10.49 2.54
N PRO A 154 9.69 -11.16 3.48
CA PRO A 154 9.17 -12.31 4.22
C PRO A 154 7.93 -12.02 5.08
N ALA A 155 7.83 -10.83 5.65
CA ALA A 155 6.67 -10.44 6.46
C ALA A 155 5.41 -10.29 5.59
N CYS A 156 5.56 -9.66 4.43
CA CYS A 156 4.49 -9.51 3.43
C CYS A 156 4.07 -10.88 2.88
N ALA A 157 5.01 -11.77 2.56
CA ALA A 157 4.71 -13.12 2.10
C ALA A 157 3.87 -13.90 3.12
N ARG A 158 4.24 -13.86 4.41
CA ARG A 158 3.43 -14.45 5.48
C ARG A 158 2.04 -13.84 5.58
N GLN A 159 1.91 -12.53 5.36
CA GLN A 159 0.61 -11.86 5.37
C GLN A 159 -0.25 -12.29 4.17
N HIS A 160 0.33 -12.39 2.97
CA HIS A 160 -0.37 -12.89 1.78
C HIS A 160 -0.88 -14.32 1.97
N HIS A 161 -0.05 -15.20 2.51
CA HIS A 161 -0.43 -16.58 2.84
C HIS A 161 -1.61 -16.62 3.83
N ARG A 162 -1.63 -15.74 4.84
CA ARG A 162 -2.76 -15.62 5.78
C ARG A 162 -4.00 -15.02 5.11
N ALA A 163 -3.83 -14.07 4.19
CA ALA A 163 -4.93 -13.44 3.48
C ALA A 163 -5.67 -14.43 2.58
N MET A 164 -4.96 -15.41 1.98
CA MET A 164 -5.52 -16.45 1.13
C MET A 164 -6.51 -17.37 1.85
N LYS A 165 -6.36 -17.60 3.15
CA LYS A 165 -7.30 -18.44 3.93
C LYS A 165 -8.47 -17.65 4.54
N ARG A 166 -8.43 -16.32 4.50
CA ARG A 166 -9.47 -15.46 5.06
C ARG A 166 -10.44 -15.02 3.95
N PRO A 167 -11.73 -14.80 4.28
CA PRO A 167 -12.69 -14.32 3.30
C PRO A 167 -12.25 -12.98 2.69
N SER A 168 -12.37 -12.84 1.37
CA SER A 168 -12.28 -11.55 0.70
C SER A 168 -13.44 -10.66 1.11
N LEU A 169 -13.23 -9.37 1.01
CA LEU A 169 -14.25 -8.35 1.16
C LEU A 169 -14.39 -7.63 -0.18
N ASP A 170 -15.43 -8.01 -0.93
CA ASP A 170 -15.74 -7.41 -2.22
C ASP A 170 -16.93 -6.46 -2.07
N TRP A 171 -16.93 -5.35 -2.80
CA TRP A 171 -18.13 -4.51 -2.95
C TRP A 171 -18.94 -4.96 -4.15
N ARG A 172 -20.25 -5.12 -4.00
CA ARG A 172 -21.11 -5.53 -5.09
C ARG A 172 -22.55 -5.04 -4.88
N ASP A 173 -23.05 -4.32 -5.87
CA ASP A 173 -24.47 -3.89 -5.95
C ASP A 173 -24.94 -3.23 -4.62
N GLY A 174 -24.21 -2.23 -4.15
CA GLY A 174 -24.52 -1.47 -2.95
C GLY A 174 -24.25 -2.15 -1.60
N LYS A 175 -23.58 -3.31 -1.58
CA LYS A 175 -23.30 -4.05 -0.33
C LYS A 175 -21.94 -4.75 -0.30
N TRP A 176 -21.44 -4.93 0.90
CA TRP A 176 -20.27 -5.75 1.15
C TRP A 176 -20.59 -7.22 1.05
N VAL A 177 -19.83 -7.94 0.25
CA VAL A 177 -19.97 -9.38 0.03
C VAL A 177 -18.69 -10.09 0.45
N ARG A 178 -18.82 -11.05 1.37
CA ARG A 178 -17.71 -11.93 1.75
C ARG A 178 -17.71 -13.18 0.88
N ARG A 179 -16.52 -13.52 0.37
CA ARG A 179 -16.31 -14.75 -0.43
C ARG A 179 -15.15 -15.55 0.16
N PRO A 180 -15.19 -16.88 0.07
CA PRO A 180 -14.09 -17.69 0.58
C PRO A 180 -12.75 -17.30 -0.03
N GLY A 181 -11.73 -17.16 0.82
CA GLY A 181 -10.36 -16.93 0.37
C GLY A 181 -9.86 -18.12 -0.46
N GLY A 182 -8.93 -17.89 -1.38
CA GLY A 182 -8.45 -18.90 -2.32
C GLY A 182 -9.49 -19.37 -3.35
N SER A 183 -10.68 -18.76 -3.40
CA SER A 183 -11.73 -19.07 -4.39
C SER A 183 -11.65 -18.15 -5.61
N GLY A 184 -12.45 -18.44 -6.63
CA GLY A 184 -12.65 -17.58 -7.79
C GLY A 184 -11.35 -17.36 -8.57
N ARG A 185 -10.73 -18.46 -9.01
CA ARG A 185 -9.55 -18.43 -9.89
C ARG A 185 -9.85 -17.61 -11.13
N GLU A 186 -8.91 -16.75 -11.48
CA GLU A 186 -8.92 -15.92 -12.67
C GLU A 186 -7.49 -15.80 -13.20
N LEU A 187 -7.29 -16.05 -14.51
CA LEU A 187 -6.02 -15.78 -15.16
C LEU A 187 -5.93 -14.28 -15.42
N VAL A 188 -4.95 -13.63 -14.82
CA VAL A 188 -4.72 -12.21 -14.95
C VAL A 188 -3.38 -11.98 -15.66
N TRP A 189 -3.39 -11.12 -16.67
CA TRP A 189 -2.18 -10.70 -17.36
C TRP A 189 -1.64 -9.43 -16.73
N PHE A 190 -0.44 -9.53 -16.21
CA PHE A 190 0.33 -8.42 -15.64
C PHE A 190 1.33 -7.90 -16.67
N PRO A 191 1.88 -6.68 -16.47
CA PRO A 191 2.99 -6.20 -17.28
C PRO A 191 4.20 -7.15 -17.18
N GLU A 192 4.96 -7.22 -18.29
CA GLU A 192 6.21 -7.95 -18.31
C GLU A 192 7.21 -7.41 -17.25
N PRO A 193 8.02 -8.28 -16.63
CA PRO A 193 8.27 -9.69 -16.95
C PRO A 193 7.37 -10.69 -16.19
N VAL A 194 6.30 -10.25 -15.51
CA VAL A 194 5.44 -11.15 -14.72
C VAL A 194 4.50 -11.95 -15.61
N GLY A 195 3.85 -11.31 -16.58
CA GLY A 195 2.97 -11.98 -17.54
C GLY A 195 1.70 -12.57 -16.91
N GLY A 196 1.23 -13.72 -17.42
CA GLY A 196 0.00 -14.37 -16.98
C GLY A 196 0.15 -15.12 -15.67
N ALA A 197 -0.71 -14.83 -14.67
CA ALA A 197 -0.73 -15.53 -13.39
C ALA A 197 -2.15 -15.86 -12.91
N ASP A 198 -2.29 -17.00 -12.25
CA ASP A 198 -3.53 -17.38 -11.58
C ASP A 198 -3.74 -16.53 -10.33
N CYS A 199 -4.82 -15.77 -10.30
CA CYS A 199 -5.21 -14.92 -9.17
C CYS A 199 -6.46 -15.44 -8.47
N TYR A 200 -6.49 -15.26 -7.16
CA TYR A 200 -7.56 -15.76 -6.30
C TYR A 200 -8.04 -14.66 -5.36
N ARG A 201 -9.26 -14.78 -4.87
CA ARG A 201 -9.78 -13.93 -3.81
C ARG A 201 -8.96 -14.10 -2.54
N ALA A 202 -8.67 -12.99 -1.89
CA ALA A 202 -7.94 -12.94 -0.62
C ALA A 202 -8.45 -11.78 0.23
N ALA A 203 -8.16 -11.78 1.51
CA ALA A 203 -8.53 -10.68 2.42
C ALA A 203 -7.62 -9.45 2.19
N LEU A 204 -7.85 -8.73 1.10
CA LEU A 204 -7.15 -7.51 0.71
C LEU A 204 -7.98 -6.27 1.07
N PRO A 205 -7.34 -5.16 1.47
CA PRO A 205 -8.05 -3.96 1.91
C PRO A 205 -8.43 -2.99 0.80
N ASP A 206 -7.99 -3.19 -0.44
CA ASP A 206 -8.15 -2.24 -1.55
C ASP A 206 -9.60 -1.82 -1.77
N ALA A 207 -10.55 -2.76 -1.73
CA ALA A 207 -11.97 -2.44 -1.89
C ALA A 207 -12.50 -1.52 -0.77
N ALA A 208 -12.02 -1.70 0.47
CA ALA A 208 -12.43 -0.86 1.60
C ALA A 208 -11.92 0.58 1.49
N LEU A 209 -10.77 0.79 0.82
CA LEU A 209 -10.19 2.11 0.59
C LEU A 209 -10.79 2.81 -0.64
N LEU A 210 -11.25 2.05 -1.63
CA LEU A 210 -11.78 2.60 -2.87
C LEU A 210 -13.29 2.90 -2.79
N GLN A 211 -14.07 2.07 -2.10
CA GLN A 211 -15.51 2.21 -2.08
C GLN A 211 -15.99 3.62 -1.65
N PRO A 212 -15.39 4.27 -0.63
CA PRO A 212 -15.81 5.63 -0.25
C PRO A 212 -15.54 6.69 -1.34
N LEU A 213 -14.59 6.45 -2.27
CA LEU A 213 -14.29 7.34 -3.39
C LEU A 213 -15.28 7.16 -4.54
N PHE A 214 -15.91 6.00 -4.63
CA PHE A 214 -16.85 5.63 -5.68
C PHE A 214 -18.17 5.13 -5.08
N PRO A 215 -18.98 6.00 -4.46
CA PRO A 215 -20.15 5.57 -3.69
C PRO A 215 -21.24 4.89 -4.54
N GLN A 216 -21.28 5.18 -5.85
CA GLN A 216 -22.28 4.62 -6.78
C GLN A 216 -21.74 3.41 -7.58
N ILE A 217 -20.50 3.00 -7.34
CA ILE A 217 -19.90 1.89 -8.09
C ILE A 217 -20.65 0.58 -7.83
N SER A 218 -20.86 -0.20 -8.89
CA SER A 218 -21.52 -1.50 -8.77
C SER A 218 -20.59 -2.59 -8.26
N ARG A 219 -19.26 -2.49 -8.53
CA ARG A 219 -18.34 -3.58 -8.17
C ARG A 219 -16.91 -3.13 -7.91
N ILE A 220 -16.34 -3.60 -6.80
CA ILE A 220 -14.89 -3.53 -6.53
C ILE A 220 -14.41 -4.90 -6.08
N THR A 221 -13.38 -5.43 -6.73
CA THR A 221 -12.75 -6.70 -6.37
C THR A 221 -11.23 -6.57 -6.30
N ALA A 222 -10.61 -7.29 -5.37
CA ALA A 222 -9.16 -7.40 -5.28
C ALA A 222 -8.75 -8.88 -5.22
N ARG A 223 -7.69 -9.22 -5.96
CA ARG A 223 -7.15 -10.57 -6.07
C ARG A 223 -5.66 -10.60 -5.84
N LEU A 224 -5.18 -11.74 -5.38
CA LEU A 224 -3.78 -12.05 -5.15
C LEU A 224 -3.37 -13.22 -6.03
N SER A 225 -2.24 -13.11 -6.71
CA SER A 225 -1.65 -14.25 -7.41
C SER A 225 -1.16 -15.31 -6.41
N ALA A 226 -1.35 -16.56 -6.75
CA ALA A 226 -0.83 -17.67 -5.98
C ALA A 226 -0.71 -18.91 -6.86
N THR A 227 0.26 -19.78 -6.54
CA THR A 227 0.33 -21.10 -7.13
C THR A 227 -0.81 -21.99 -6.59
N ARG A 228 -1.11 -23.05 -7.29
CA ARG A 228 -2.07 -24.06 -6.78
C ARG A 228 -1.61 -24.64 -5.43
N GLN A 229 -0.28 -24.82 -5.27
CA GLN A 229 0.30 -25.32 -4.03
C GLN A 229 0.08 -24.34 -2.89
N ASP A 230 0.38 -23.04 -3.07
CA ASP A 230 0.14 -22.01 -2.05
C ASP A 230 -1.32 -21.94 -1.62
N ARG A 231 -2.24 -22.09 -2.57
CA ARG A 231 -3.67 -22.14 -2.29
C ARG A 231 -4.04 -23.33 -1.40
N PHE A 232 -3.54 -24.53 -1.71
CA PHE A 232 -3.84 -25.72 -0.93
C PHE A 232 -3.16 -25.76 0.44
N THR A 233 -1.99 -25.11 0.56
CA THR A 233 -1.23 -25.03 1.82
C THR A 233 -1.55 -23.79 2.66
N SER A 234 -2.42 -22.90 2.18
CA SER A 234 -2.73 -21.64 2.87
C SER A 234 -3.26 -21.80 4.30
N TRP A 235 -3.84 -22.95 4.63
CA TRP A 235 -4.29 -23.29 5.99
C TRP A 235 -3.16 -23.77 6.91
N LEU A 236 -2.00 -24.14 6.38
CA LEU A 236 -0.80 -24.49 7.14
C LEU A 236 0.04 -23.22 7.45
N PRO A 237 0.92 -23.25 8.46
CA PRO A 237 1.93 -22.22 8.60
C PRO A 237 2.87 -22.20 7.38
N MET A 238 3.28 -21.01 6.96
CA MET A 238 4.30 -20.89 5.92
C MET A 238 5.64 -21.36 6.46
N LEU A 239 6.14 -22.48 5.94
CA LEU A 239 7.36 -23.15 6.42
C LEU A 239 8.64 -22.47 5.87
N SER A 240 8.60 -21.93 4.66
CA SER A 240 9.74 -21.29 4.01
C SER A 240 9.31 -19.96 3.41
N PRO A 241 9.53 -18.84 4.10
CA PRO A 241 9.27 -17.53 3.51
C PRO A 241 10.25 -17.29 2.35
N PRO A 242 9.83 -16.59 1.28
CA PRO A 242 10.70 -16.26 0.17
C PRO A 242 11.86 -15.34 0.60
N HIS A 243 12.84 -15.20 -0.28
CA HIS A 243 14.04 -14.38 -0.04
C HIS A 243 13.72 -12.96 0.45
N ASN A 244 14.70 -12.35 1.14
CA ASN A 244 14.53 -11.09 1.89
C ASN A 244 13.98 -9.92 1.07
N ASP A 245 14.20 -9.87 -0.24
CA ASP A 245 13.83 -8.72 -1.06
C ASP A 245 12.61 -8.98 -1.97
N GLY A 246 12.04 -10.22 -1.98
CA GLY A 246 11.06 -10.60 -2.97
C GLY A 246 11.64 -10.52 -4.40
N GLY A 247 10.93 -11.02 -5.39
CA GLY A 247 11.30 -10.84 -6.80
C GLY A 247 10.66 -9.57 -7.40
N ILE A 248 10.63 -9.51 -8.72
CA ILE A 248 9.75 -8.58 -9.41
C ILE A 248 8.32 -9.04 -9.19
N GLY A 249 7.48 -8.12 -8.77
CA GLY A 249 6.04 -8.30 -8.68
C GLY A 249 5.33 -7.33 -9.60
N ALA A 250 4.02 -7.44 -9.69
CA ALA A 250 3.22 -6.53 -10.48
C ALA A 250 1.86 -6.22 -9.85
N VAL A 251 1.31 -5.07 -10.20
CA VAL A 251 -0.10 -4.74 -9.99
C VAL A 251 -0.77 -4.52 -11.33
N ARG A 252 -2.04 -4.87 -11.38
CA ARG A 252 -2.94 -4.57 -12.47
C ARG A 252 -4.23 -4.00 -11.91
N VAL A 253 -4.64 -2.90 -12.49
CA VAL A 253 -5.91 -2.23 -12.21
C VAL A 253 -6.70 -2.18 -13.50
N GLU A 254 -7.94 -2.62 -13.44
CA GLU A 254 -8.88 -2.54 -14.54
C GLU A 254 -10.11 -1.76 -14.09
N VAL A 255 -10.40 -0.69 -14.79
CA VAL A 255 -11.58 0.14 -14.59
C VAL A 255 -12.49 -0.01 -15.78
N ARG A 256 -13.75 -0.30 -15.52
CA ARG A 256 -14.81 -0.40 -16.52
C ARG A 256 -15.88 0.63 -16.23
N GLY A 257 -16.38 1.24 -17.29
CA GLY A 257 -17.37 2.29 -17.11
C GLY A 257 -17.92 2.77 -18.43
N GLN A 258 -18.48 3.97 -18.42
CA GLN A 258 -19.03 4.64 -19.58
C GLN A 258 -18.20 5.89 -19.88
N LEU A 259 -17.85 6.06 -21.17
CA LEU A 259 -17.24 7.24 -21.73
C LEU A 259 -17.99 7.59 -23.02
N ASN A 260 -18.56 8.80 -23.09
CA ASN A 260 -19.36 9.26 -24.25
C ASN A 260 -20.49 8.26 -24.62
N ASN A 261 -21.22 7.74 -23.62
CA ASN A 261 -22.28 6.73 -23.76
C ASN A 261 -21.82 5.37 -24.34
N ARG A 262 -20.53 5.07 -24.34
CA ARG A 262 -19.97 3.77 -24.73
C ARG A 262 -19.35 3.08 -23.54
N ARG A 263 -19.46 1.76 -23.50
CA ARG A 263 -18.75 0.97 -22.51
C ARG A 263 -17.29 0.88 -22.89
N GLU A 264 -16.44 1.29 -21.98
CA GLU A 264 -15.00 1.30 -22.15
C GLU A 264 -14.32 0.58 -20.97
N THR A 265 -13.13 0.10 -21.23
CA THR A 265 -12.26 -0.52 -20.22
C THR A 265 -10.89 0.11 -20.31
N ARG A 266 -10.35 0.52 -19.17
CA ARG A 266 -8.99 1.02 -19.07
C ARG A 266 -8.19 0.13 -18.14
N VAL A 267 -7.03 -0.34 -18.59
CA VAL A 267 -6.17 -1.22 -17.82
C VAL A 267 -4.82 -0.57 -17.62
N LEU A 268 -4.43 -0.43 -16.37
CA LEU A 268 -3.12 0.08 -15.96
C LEU A 268 -2.36 -0.98 -15.17
N GLY A 269 -1.04 -1.00 -15.32
CA GLY A 269 -0.20 -1.90 -14.56
C GLY A 269 1.19 -1.35 -14.28
N VAL A 270 1.83 -1.89 -13.28
CA VAL A 270 3.22 -1.61 -12.89
C VAL A 270 3.90 -2.92 -12.55
N ALA A 271 5.11 -3.13 -13.05
CA ALA A 271 5.96 -4.27 -12.67
C ALA A 271 7.30 -3.75 -12.16
N ALA A 272 7.63 -4.06 -10.92
CA ALA A 272 8.91 -3.77 -10.25
C ALA A 272 8.95 -4.48 -8.87
N PRO A 273 10.09 -4.48 -8.16
CA PRO A 273 10.14 -5.04 -6.81
C PRO A 273 9.13 -4.37 -5.87
N PRO A 274 8.20 -5.12 -5.24
CA PRO A 274 7.15 -4.55 -4.40
C PRO A 274 7.66 -3.75 -3.19
N SER A 275 8.82 -4.11 -2.63
CA SER A 275 9.44 -3.36 -1.54
C SER A 275 9.88 -1.97 -1.99
N THR A 276 10.54 -1.87 -3.14
CA THR A 276 10.98 -0.60 -3.74
C THR A 276 9.79 0.26 -4.12
N LEU A 277 8.77 -0.33 -4.77
CA LEU A 277 7.54 0.41 -5.10
C LEU A 277 6.82 0.93 -3.86
N SER A 278 6.71 0.10 -2.81
CA SER A 278 6.09 0.54 -1.55
C SER A 278 6.84 1.72 -0.92
N ALA A 279 8.18 1.70 -0.96
CA ALA A 279 9.01 2.79 -0.44
C ALA A 279 8.82 4.08 -1.27
N ILE A 280 8.84 3.99 -2.61
CA ILE A 280 8.61 5.13 -3.51
C ILE A 280 7.22 5.71 -3.31
N VAL A 281 6.19 4.86 -3.24
CA VAL A 281 4.80 5.28 -3.01
C VAL A 281 4.66 5.97 -1.66
N SER A 282 5.20 5.40 -0.59
CA SER A 282 5.13 6.01 0.74
C SER A 282 5.87 7.35 0.80
N GLU A 283 7.08 7.43 0.24
CA GLU A 283 7.89 8.65 0.24
C GLU A 283 7.24 9.74 -0.60
N ALA A 284 6.66 9.40 -1.75
CA ALA A 284 5.97 10.35 -2.61
C ALA A 284 4.71 10.96 -1.95
N ALA A 285 4.14 10.31 -0.93
CA ALA A 285 3.00 10.81 -0.18
C ALA A 285 3.37 11.90 0.84
N LEU A 286 4.63 11.98 1.25
CA LEU A 286 5.09 12.89 2.31
C LEU A 286 4.70 14.37 2.07
N PRO A 287 4.91 14.97 0.90
CA PRO A 287 4.54 16.38 0.69
C PRO A 287 3.04 16.65 0.81
N TYR A 288 2.21 15.69 0.48
CA TYR A 288 0.75 15.86 0.57
C TYR A 288 0.27 15.84 2.03
N ILE A 289 0.91 15.06 2.89
CA ILE A 289 0.59 15.03 4.32
C ILE A 289 1.12 16.29 5.02
N GLN A 290 2.23 16.85 4.57
CA GLN A 290 2.84 18.07 5.11
C GLN A 290 2.08 19.33 4.69
N ALA A 291 1.58 19.38 3.46
CA ALA A 291 0.84 20.52 2.91
C ALA A 291 -0.66 20.46 3.17
N SER A 292 -1.15 19.35 3.73
CA SER A 292 -2.57 19.10 3.92
C SER A 292 -3.14 19.92 5.07
N ASN A 293 -4.27 20.58 4.83
CA ASN A 293 -5.16 21.08 5.88
C ASN A 293 -6.24 20.04 6.24
N PHE A 294 -6.11 18.81 5.74
CA PHE A 294 -6.99 17.70 6.08
C PHE A 294 -6.48 17.03 7.35
N TYR A 295 -7.31 17.00 8.37
CA TYR A 295 -7.09 16.23 9.59
C TYR A 295 -8.05 15.06 9.64
N GLY A 296 -7.54 13.85 9.87
CA GLY A 296 -8.34 12.64 9.87
C GLY A 296 -7.62 11.45 9.28
N THR A 297 -8.38 10.47 8.84
CA THR A 297 -7.87 9.23 8.24
C THR A 297 -8.39 9.01 6.84
N GLY A 298 -7.57 8.43 5.98
CA GLY A 298 -7.98 8.06 4.62
C GLY A 298 -7.03 7.08 3.96
N GLY A 299 -7.46 6.49 2.85
CA GLY A 299 -6.57 5.78 1.94
C GLY A 299 -5.69 6.77 1.17
N LEU A 300 -4.57 6.30 0.61
CA LEU A 300 -3.69 7.18 -0.16
C LEU A 300 -4.45 7.95 -1.27
N ALA A 301 -5.30 7.26 -2.03
CA ALA A 301 -6.06 7.84 -3.13
C ALA A 301 -7.13 8.87 -2.70
N SER A 302 -7.50 8.93 -1.42
CA SER A 302 -8.41 9.96 -0.90
C SER A 302 -7.71 11.24 -0.47
N ILE A 303 -6.38 11.22 -0.40
CA ILE A 303 -5.57 12.33 0.12
C ILE A 303 -4.75 12.98 -0.99
N VAL A 304 -4.36 12.22 -2.01
CA VAL A 304 -3.52 12.72 -3.10
C VAL A 304 -4.32 12.90 -4.40
N PRO A 305 -4.08 13.96 -5.18
CA PRO A 305 -4.60 14.08 -6.55
C PRO A 305 -3.98 12.99 -7.44
N ALA A 306 -4.79 12.11 -8.02
CA ALA A 306 -4.30 10.90 -8.65
C ALA A 306 -3.39 11.17 -9.85
N GLU A 307 -3.76 12.09 -10.75
CA GLU A 307 -2.95 12.44 -11.92
C GLU A 307 -1.59 13.01 -11.52
N GLU A 308 -1.58 13.99 -10.61
CA GLU A 308 -0.35 14.62 -10.13
C GLU A 308 0.56 13.61 -9.43
N TYR A 309 -0.02 12.75 -8.62
CA TYR A 309 0.71 11.72 -7.91
C TYR A 309 1.31 10.67 -8.84
N VAL A 310 0.56 10.21 -9.86
CA VAL A 310 1.08 9.30 -10.89
C VAL A 310 2.23 9.95 -11.66
N LYS A 311 2.12 11.24 -12.01
CA LYS A 311 3.22 12.00 -12.61
C LYS A 311 4.46 12.03 -11.72
N LYS A 312 4.27 12.24 -10.42
CA LYS A 312 5.36 12.28 -9.43
C LYS A 312 6.08 10.94 -9.29
N ILE A 313 5.35 9.82 -9.19
CA ILE A 313 5.99 8.50 -9.12
C ILE A 313 6.68 8.11 -10.44
N ARG A 314 6.15 8.52 -11.58
CA ARG A 314 6.83 8.37 -12.87
C ARG A 314 8.17 9.10 -12.92
N GLN A 315 8.26 10.31 -12.38
CA GLN A 315 9.52 11.05 -12.24
C GLN A 315 10.55 10.33 -11.35
N LYS A 316 10.08 9.48 -10.43
CA LYS A 316 10.91 8.61 -9.59
C LYS A 316 11.25 7.26 -10.25
N GLY A 317 10.96 7.12 -11.54
CA GLY A 317 11.31 5.93 -12.34
C GLY A 317 10.26 4.82 -12.36
N VAL A 318 9.07 5.03 -11.78
CA VAL A 318 7.98 4.05 -11.86
C VAL A 318 7.35 4.08 -13.25
N ARG A 319 7.41 2.96 -13.94
CA ARG A 319 6.78 2.80 -15.26
C ARG A 319 5.36 2.31 -15.09
N VAL A 320 4.40 3.16 -15.47
CA VAL A 320 2.97 2.81 -15.50
C VAL A 320 2.63 2.47 -16.94
N PHE A 321 2.27 1.22 -17.18
CA PHE A 321 1.84 0.70 -18.46
C PHE A 321 0.32 0.83 -18.60
N GLU A 322 -0.13 1.18 -19.77
CA GLU A 322 -1.54 1.09 -20.17
C GLU A 322 -1.62 0.07 -21.30
N PHE A 323 -2.56 -0.86 -21.22
CA PHE A 323 -2.67 -1.96 -22.17
C PHE A 323 -4.10 -2.50 -22.23
N ASP A 324 -4.45 -3.15 -23.33
CA ASP A 324 -5.82 -3.63 -23.56
C ASP A 324 -6.22 -4.84 -22.68
N GLY A 325 -5.32 -5.29 -21.82
CA GLY A 325 -5.57 -6.46 -20.96
C GLY A 325 -5.56 -7.79 -21.71
N ILE A 326 -5.24 -7.78 -23.00
CA ILE A 326 -5.08 -8.94 -23.88
C ILE A 326 -3.59 -9.07 -24.18
N PRO A 327 -3.00 -10.29 -24.12
CA PRO A 327 -1.61 -10.48 -24.53
C PRO A 327 -1.49 -10.13 -26.02
N SER A 328 -0.54 -9.25 -26.35
CA SER A 328 -0.07 -9.15 -27.75
C SER A 328 0.70 -10.43 -28.06
N PHE A 329 0.16 -11.26 -28.93
CA PHE A 329 0.84 -12.43 -29.47
C PHE A 329 1.88 -12.03 -30.50
#